data_288cad62781b1d9524c08986395ee764
#
_entry.id   288cad62781b1d9524c08986395ee764
#
_cell.length_a   1.000
_cell.length_b   1.000
_cell.length_c   1.000
_cell.angle_alpha   90.00
_cell.angle_beta   90.00
_cell.angle_gamma   90.00
#
_symmetry.space_group_name_H-M   'P 1'
#
loop_
_entity.id
_entity.type
_entity.pdbx_description
1 polymer ?
#
loop_
_entity_poly.entity_id
_entity_poly.type
_entity_poly.pdbx_seq_one_letter_code
_entity_poly.pdbx_strand_id
1 'polypeptide(L)'
;GGQKEYLLADGSKFVASVYGLSGSGKSTLTHAKHNGKYEIKVLHDDAFIINTDTCASVALEPTYFDKTADYPTGCPDNKFLLTAQNCSATLDEDGKVQLVTEDIRNGNGRAIKSKLWSPNRVDKIDAPVNAIFWIMKDPTIPPVVKLDGAALASVMGATLATKTSTAERVAAGTDMNALRIVPYANPFRTYPLVNDYEKFKKLVEEKNVACYIVNTGDFMGTKVKPADTLGILETIVEGKAKFEKWGNFDDVEIMYDWDGKTADFKPDLNDPEYKAALKNAMQNRVDAVKGFAEKKEGYDKLPDEALAAVQKLVDAL
;
A
#
# COMPACT_ATOMS: atom_id res chain seq x y z
N GLY A 1 -1.48 6.91 0.80
CA GLY A 1 -1.22 6.25 -0.48
C GLY A 1 -0.19 6.96 -1.32
N GLY A 2 0.40 6.24 -2.28
CA GLY A 2 1.29 6.80 -3.31
C GLY A 2 0.70 6.61 -4.70
N GLN A 3 1.01 7.50 -5.64
CA GLN A 3 0.52 7.40 -7.00
C GLN A 3 1.57 7.85 -8.02
N LYS A 4 1.65 7.10 -9.12
CA LYS A 4 2.50 7.45 -10.26
C LYS A 4 1.85 7.10 -11.61
N GLU A 5 2.24 7.87 -12.63
CA GLU A 5 1.91 7.64 -14.05
C GLU A 5 3.14 7.05 -14.73
N TYR A 6 2.94 5.99 -15.48
CA TYR A 6 3.90 5.40 -16.41
C TYR A 6 3.56 5.85 -17.83
N LEU A 7 4.56 6.29 -18.60
CA LEU A 7 4.45 6.43 -20.03
C LEU A 7 5.07 5.20 -20.69
N LEU A 8 4.25 4.41 -21.38
CA LEU A 8 4.67 3.19 -22.04
C LEU A 8 5.28 3.46 -23.41
N ALA A 9 6.00 2.48 -23.96
CA ALA A 9 6.71 2.62 -25.23
C ALA A 9 5.79 2.92 -26.43
N ASP A 10 4.52 2.49 -26.36
CA ASP A 10 3.50 2.78 -27.37
C ASP A 10 2.82 4.16 -27.19
N GLY A 11 3.27 4.95 -26.21
CA GLY A 11 2.70 6.26 -25.88
C GLY A 11 1.46 6.19 -24.98
N SER A 12 0.97 5.02 -24.63
CA SER A 12 -0.11 4.88 -23.66
C SER A 12 0.36 5.20 -22.24
N LYS A 13 -0.60 5.52 -21.36
CA LYS A 13 -0.34 5.85 -19.97
C LYS A 13 -0.96 4.81 -19.05
N PHE A 14 -0.26 4.51 -17.97
CA PHE A 14 -0.78 3.68 -16.89
C PHE A 14 -0.61 4.41 -15.57
N VAL A 15 -1.70 4.62 -14.84
CA VAL A 15 -1.68 5.28 -13.52
C VAL A 15 -1.93 4.24 -12.44
N ALA A 16 -0.92 4.03 -11.59
CA ALA A 16 -0.95 3.11 -10.46
C ALA A 16 -1.10 3.86 -9.14
N SER A 17 -2.09 3.50 -8.34
CA SER A 17 -2.31 4.00 -6.98
C SER A 17 -2.01 2.91 -5.97
N VAL A 18 -1.06 3.13 -5.08
CA VAL A 18 -0.62 2.16 -4.07
C VAL A 18 -1.01 2.65 -2.67
N TYR A 19 -1.60 1.78 -1.86
CA TYR A 19 -2.05 2.11 -0.51
C TYR A 19 -1.46 1.13 0.50
N GLY A 20 -0.88 1.66 1.55
CA GLY A 20 -0.25 0.87 2.59
C GLY A 20 0.23 1.73 3.74
N LEU A 21 0.45 1.13 4.90
CA LEU A 21 0.97 1.82 6.08
C LEU A 21 2.43 2.23 5.94
N SER A 22 2.91 3.05 6.86
CA SER A 22 4.33 3.39 6.98
C SER A 22 5.18 2.10 7.06
N GLY A 23 6.26 2.04 6.28
CA GLY A 23 7.13 0.85 6.22
C GLY A 23 6.57 -0.32 5.39
N SER A 24 5.43 -0.17 4.71
CA SER A 24 4.90 -1.21 3.81
C SER A 24 5.62 -1.30 2.45
N GLY A 25 6.49 -0.36 2.13
CA GLY A 25 7.14 -0.26 0.80
C GLY A 25 6.47 0.71 -0.17
N LYS A 26 5.47 1.46 0.26
CA LYS A 26 4.71 2.44 -0.54
C LYS A 26 5.63 3.41 -1.29
N SER A 27 6.51 4.13 -0.58
CA SER A 27 7.44 5.10 -1.19
C SER A 27 8.42 4.42 -2.16
N THR A 28 8.92 3.23 -1.81
CA THR A 28 9.77 2.44 -2.71
C THR A 28 9.08 2.16 -4.04
N LEU A 29 7.83 1.71 -4.02
CA LEU A 29 7.07 1.41 -5.22
C LEU A 29 6.74 2.68 -6.01
N THR A 30 6.37 3.75 -5.33
CA THR A 30 5.98 5.03 -5.97
C THR A 30 7.17 5.70 -6.66
N HIS A 31 8.35 5.73 -6.03
CA HIS A 31 9.53 6.39 -6.59
C HIS A 31 10.42 5.50 -7.46
N ALA A 32 10.13 4.21 -7.57
CA ALA A 32 10.90 3.31 -8.43
C ALA A 32 10.91 3.80 -9.87
N LYS A 33 12.12 3.92 -10.45
CA LYS A 33 12.34 4.37 -11.83
C LYS A 33 12.44 3.21 -12.82
N HIS A 34 12.32 1.96 -12.35
CA HIS A 34 12.34 0.75 -13.17
C HIS A 34 13.54 0.70 -14.14
N ASN A 35 14.72 1.05 -13.64
CA ASN A 35 15.97 1.12 -14.44
C ASN A 35 15.86 2.00 -15.72
N GLY A 36 14.98 3.00 -15.69
CA GLY A 36 14.77 3.88 -16.84
C GLY A 36 13.89 3.29 -17.96
N LYS A 37 13.23 2.16 -17.70
CA LYS A 37 12.37 1.50 -18.68
C LYS A 37 11.16 2.34 -19.09
N TYR A 38 10.69 3.21 -18.20
CA TYR A 38 9.54 4.09 -18.41
C TYR A 38 9.88 5.53 -18.06
N GLU A 39 9.26 6.48 -18.75
CA GLU A 39 9.13 7.82 -18.20
C GLU A 39 8.07 7.79 -17.10
N ILE A 40 8.43 8.27 -15.90
CA ILE A 40 7.60 8.22 -14.71
C ILE A 40 7.27 9.63 -14.24
N LYS A 41 5.98 9.88 -13.96
CA LYS A 41 5.55 11.04 -13.16
C LYS A 41 5.05 10.57 -11.82
N VAL A 42 5.53 11.17 -10.75
CA VAL A 42 5.10 10.90 -9.37
C VAL A 42 4.14 12.00 -8.93
N LEU A 43 2.92 11.62 -8.53
CA LEU A 43 1.99 12.57 -7.94
C LEU A 43 2.38 12.86 -6.48
N HIS A 44 2.36 11.84 -5.67
CA HIS A 44 2.74 11.87 -4.26
C HIS A 44 3.01 10.45 -3.75
N ASP A 45 3.63 10.30 -2.58
CA ASP A 45 3.88 9.02 -1.94
C ASP A 45 3.17 8.85 -0.58
N ASP A 46 2.35 9.83 -0.18
CA ASP A 46 1.59 9.75 1.08
C ASP A 46 0.12 10.20 0.95
N ALA A 47 -0.17 11.40 0.41
CA ALA A 47 -1.53 11.94 0.41
C ALA A 47 -1.94 12.56 -0.94
N PHE A 48 -3.05 12.07 -1.49
CA PHE A 48 -3.66 12.57 -2.73
C PHE A 48 -5.17 12.29 -2.75
N ILE A 49 -5.86 12.97 -3.65
CA ILE A 49 -7.30 12.77 -3.91
C ILE A 49 -7.48 12.22 -5.32
N ILE A 50 -8.35 11.24 -5.48
CA ILE A 50 -8.88 10.78 -6.77
C ILE A 50 -10.29 11.33 -6.93
N ASN A 51 -10.56 11.99 -8.05
CA ASN A 51 -11.92 12.34 -8.44
C ASN A 51 -12.62 11.07 -8.95
N THR A 52 -13.68 10.66 -8.29
CA THR A 52 -14.40 9.41 -8.62
C THR A 52 -15.19 9.45 -9.92
N ASP A 53 -15.38 10.62 -10.54
CA ASP A 53 -16.08 10.75 -11.81
C ASP A 53 -15.13 10.72 -13.00
N THR A 54 -13.98 11.41 -12.89
CA THR A 54 -12.97 11.51 -13.96
C THR A 54 -11.80 10.56 -13.79
N CYS A 55 -11.59 10.00 -12.59
CA CYS A 55 -10.42 9.25 -12.15
C CYS A 55 -9.09 10.04 -12.21
N ALA A 56 -9.15 11.35 -12.42
CA ALA A 56 -7.99 12.23 -12.31
C ALA A 56 -7.60 12.44 -10.84
N SER A 57 -6.36 12.80 -10.59
CA SER A 57 -5.83 12.89 -9.23
C SER A 57 -5.03 14.16 -8.96
N VAL A 58 -5.08 14.63 -7.71
CA VAL A 58 -4.39 15.83 -7.24
C VAL A 58 -3.66 15.52 -5.94
N ALA A 59 -2.41 15.96 -5.81
CA ALA A 59 -1.67 15.88 -4.56
C ALA A 59 -2.27 16.80 -3.50
N LEU A 60 -2.38 16.32 -2.26
CA LEU A 60 -2.85 17.11 -1.13
C LEU A 60 -1.75 18.00 -0.53
N GLU A 61 -0.51 17.56 -0.66
CA GLU A 61 0.64 18.24 -0.06
C GLU A 61 1.51 18.86 -1.14
N PRO A 62 2.01 20.10 -0.95
CA PRO A 62 2.83 20.80 -1.94
C PRO A 62 4.24 20.19 -2.07
N THR A 63 4.67 19.40 -1.08
CA THR A 63 5.96 18.73 -1.00
C THR A 63 5.87 17.46 -0.15
N TYR A 64 6.98 16.95 0.37
CA TYR A 64 7.05 15.75 1.17
C TYR A 64 7.25 16.07 2.64
N PHE A 65 6.49 15.39 3.52
CA PHE A 65 6.65 15.41 4.95
C PHE A 65 7.20 14.07 5.41
N ASP A 66 8.43 14.06 5.91
CA ASP A 66 9.13 12.84 6.28
C ASP A 66 9.53 12.84 7.77
N LYS A 67 9.84 11.66 8.28
CA LYS A 67 10.46 11.52 9.61
C LYS A 67 11.94 11.87 9.50
N THR A 68 12.47 12.68 10.43
CA THR A 68 13.89 13.01 10.44
C THR A 68 14.78 11.79 10.64
N ALA A 69 14.29 10.74 11.31
CA ALA A 69 15.01 9.49 11.49
C ALA A 69 15.38 8.76 10.18
N ASP A 70 14.67 9.07 9.08
CA ASP A 70 14.97 8.51 7.76
C ASP A 70 16.18 9.20 7.06
N TYR A 71 16.73 10.24 7.69
CA TYR A 71 17.81 11.08 7.14
C TYR A 71 19.00 11.15 8.11
N PRO A 72 19.70 10.03 8.36
CA PRO A 72 20.85 10.02 9.27
C PRO A 72 21.94 11.00 8.82
N THR A 73 22.77 11.40 9.76
CA THR A 73 23.91 12.32 9.48
C THR A 73 24.75 11.78 8.32
N GLY A 74 25.03 12.63 7.34
CA GLY A 74 25.74 12.25 6.12
C GLY A 74 24.89 11.60 5.03
N CYS A 75 23.57 11.43 5.24
CA CYS A 75 22.67 10.97 4.19
C CYS A 75 22.69 11.94 3.00
N PRO A 76 22.88 11.47 1.75
CA PRO A 76 22.93 12.32 0.56
C PRO A 76 21.66 13.18 0.35
N ASP A 77 20.53 12.73 0.90
CA ASP A 77 19.25 13.42 0.77
C ASP A 77 19.07 14.58 1.76
N ASN A 78 19.96 14.73 2.76
CA ASN A 78 19.91 15.82 3.75
C ASN A 78 19.93 17.21 3.08
N LYS A 79 20.58 17.35 1.92
CA LYS A 79 20.59 18.59 1.14
C LYS A 79 19.22 19.02 0.63
N PHE A 80 18.24 18.13 0.62
CA PHE A 80 16.87 18.43 0.19
C PHE A 80 15.94 18.80 1.35
N LEU A 81 16.41 18.72 2.60
CA LEU A 81 15.62 19.14 3.75
C LEU A 81 15.55 20.65 3.81
N LEU A 82 14.33 21.21 3.74
CA LEU A 82 14.08 22.65 3.81
C LEU A 82 13.90 23.11 5.24
N THR A 83 13.20 22.33 6.04
CA THR A 83 12.99 22.56 7.47
C THR A 83 13.01 21.24 8.22
N ALA A 84 13.39 21.27 9.50
CA ALA A 84 13.24 20.16 10.43
C ALA A 84 12.67 20.68 11.74
N GLN A 85 11.79 19.88 12.36
CA GLN A 85 11.14 20.20 13.63
C GLN A 85 11.28 19.02 14.60
N ASN A 86 11.30 19.34 15.91
CA ASN A 86 11.43 18.34 16.97
C ASN A 86 12.68 17.44 16.78
N CYS A 87 13.77 18.04 16.37
CA CYS A 87 15.02 17.37 16.08
C CYS A 87 16.15 18.13 16.80
N SER A 88 17.07 17.42 17.44
CA SER A 88 18.27 18.01 18.05
C SER A 88 19.24 18.46 16.95
N ALA A 89 20.08 19.42 17.27
CA ALA A 89 21.13 19.88 16.40
C ALA A 89 22.46 19.95 17.17
N THR A 90 23.56 19.79 16.47
CA THR A 90 24.94 19.98 16.95
C THR A 90 25.72 20.81 15.94
N LEU A 91 26.94 21.17 16.29
CA LEU A 91 27.89 21.79 15.36
C LEU A 91 28.89 20.73 14.90
N ASP A 92 29.25 20.76 13.63
CA ASP A 92 30.38 20.00 13.10
C ASP A 92 31.73 20.68 13.44
N GLU A 93 32.83 20.09 12.98
CA GLU A 93 34.19 20.62 13.23
C GLU A 93 34.41 22.02 12.60
N ASP A 94 33.64 22.36 11.56
CA ASP A 94 33.67 23.67 10.91
C ASP A 94 32.70 24.67 11.55
N GLY A 95 32.00 24.31 12.60
CA GLY A 95 31.00 25.13 13.28
C GLY A 95 29.66 25.27 12.53
N LYS A 96 29.40 24.39 11.56
CA LYS A 96 28.10 24.35 10.84
C LYS A 96 27.08 23.52 11.61
N VAL A 97 25.84 23.94 11.54
CA VAL A 97 24.73 23.22 12.16
C VAL A 97 24.48 21.91 11.44
N GLN A 98 24.50 20.82 12.19
CA GLN A 98 24.12 19.47 11.76
C GLN A 98 22.91 18.99 12.55
N LEU A 99 21.96 18.33 11.86
CA LEU A 99 20.80 17.74 12.51
C LEU A 99 21.17 16.36 13.07
N VAL A 100 20.85 16.11 14.35
CA VAL A 100 20.99 14.80 14.98
C VAL A 100 19.69 14.03 14.77
N THR A 101 19.57 13.38 13.63
CA THR A 101 18.32 12.74 13.19
C THR A 101 18.13 11.36 13.81
N GLU A 102 19.22 10.71 14.24
CA GLU A 102 19.24 9.36 14.82
C GLU A 102 18.92 9.34 16.32
N ASP A 103 18.83 10.50 16.98
CA ASP A 103 18.53 10.54 18.42
C ASP A 103 17.11 10.00 18.65
N ILE A 104 17.02 8.84 19.32
CA ILE A 104 15.75 8.17 19.63
C ILE A 104 14.77 9.04 20.44
N ARG A 105 15.27 10.05 21.15
CA ARG A 105 14.47 11.03 21.88
C ARG A 105 13.68 11.92 20.93
N ASN A 106 14.12 12.05 19.68
CA ASN A 106 13.49 12.83 18.62
C ASN A 106 12.54 11.99 17.75
N GLY A 107 11.92 10.94 18.26
CA GLY A 107 11.01 10.07 17.52
C GLY A 107 9.82 10.78 16.85
N ASN A 108 9.56 12.04 17.22
CA ASN A 108 8.56 12.91 16.61
C ASN A 108 9.19 13.94 15.64
N GLY A 109 10.46 13.84 15.35
CA GLY A 109 11.12 14.71 14.38
C GLY A 109 10.49 14.60 13.01
N ARG A 110 10.21 15.75 12.38
CA ARG A 110 9.64 15.84 11.03
C ARG A 110 10.45 16.81 10.21
N ALA A 111 10.55 16.52 8.93
CA ALA A 111 11.21 17.36 7.96
C ALA A 111 10.29 17.65 6.77
N ILE A 112 10.38 18.86 6.24
CA ILE A 112 9.84 19.20 4.93
C ILE A 112 10.97 19.03 3.92
N LYS A 113 10.74 18.19 2.92
CA LYS A 113 11.70 17.89 1.85
C LYS A 113 11.33 18.61 0.58
N SER A 114 12.34 19.18 -0.09
CA SER A 114 12.17 19.88 -1.36
C SER A 114 11.64 18.98 -2.47
N LYS A 115 10.79 19.54 -3.35
CA LYS A 115 10.40 18.90 -4.62
C LYS A 115 11.60 18.52 -5.50
N LEU A 116 12.74 19.19 -5.36
CA LEU A 116 13.96 18.89 -6.11
C LEU A 116 14.51 17.48 -5.83
N TRP A 117 14.13 16.87 -4.72
CA TRP A 117 14.43 15.47 -4.46
C TRP A 117 13.78 14.53 -5.48
N SER A 118 12.59 14.88 -5.97
CA SER A 118 11.84 14.12 -6.96
C SER A 118 11.49 15.04 -8.16
N PRO A 119 12.42 15.25 -9.09
CA PRO A 119 12.25 16.22 -10.20
C PRO A 119 11.12 15.84 -11.15
N ASN A 120 10.69 14.57 -11.15
CA ASN A 120 9.56 14.06 -11.93
C ASN A 120 8.22 14.14 -11.15
N ARG A 121 8.18 14.85 -10.02
CA ARG A 121 6.95 15.08 -9.27
C ARG A 121 6.03 16.07 -10.01
N VAL A 122 4.75 15.74 -10.04
CA VAL A 122 3.67 16.60 -10.54
C VAL A 122 2.65 16.84 -9.43
N ASP A 123 1.89 17.94 -9.49
CA ASP A 123 0.84 18.22 -8.51
C ASP A 123 -0.53 17.66 -8.97
N LYS A 124 -0.65 17.24 -10.24
CA LYS A 124 -1.86 16.69 -10.84
C LYS A 124 -1.52 15.62 -11.89
N ILE A 125 -2.33 14.58 -11.94
CA ILE A 125 -2.37 13.60 -13.02
C ILE A 125 -3.78 13.61 -13.60
N ASP A 126 -3.90 14.02 -14.87
CA ASP A 126 -5.19 14.08 -15.58
C ASP A 126 -5.59 12.73 -16.18
N ALA A 127 -4.62 11.85 -16.44
CA ALA A 127 -4.91 10.49 -16.90
C ALA A 127 -5.68 9.72 -15.81
N PRO A 128 -6.68 8.93 -16.22
CA PRO A 128 -7.47 8.17 -15.26
C PRO A 128 -6.62 7.10 -14.55
N VAL A 129 -6.94 6.85 -13.28
CA VAL A 129 -6.35 5.73 -12.53
C VAL A 129 -6.71 4.41 -13.21
N ASN A 130 -5.71 3.58 -13.50
CA ASN A 130 -5.90 2.26 -14.10
C ASN A 130 -5.96 1.15 -13.06
N ALA A 131 -5.19 1.27 -11.97
CA ALA A 131 -5.12 0.23 -10.96
C ALA A 131 -4.91 0.77 -9.54
N ILE A 132 -5.52 0.05 -8.59
CA ILE A 132 -5.35 0.20 -7.15
C ILE A 132 -4.59 -1.01 -6.63
N PHE A 133 -3.58 -0.77 -5.79
CA PHE A 133 -2.77 -1.79 -5.15
C PHE A 133 -2.84 -1.65 -3.63
N TRP A 134 -3.49 -2.61 -2.96
CA TRP A 134 -3.47 -2.73 -1.50
C TRP A 134 -2.18 -3.41 -1.07
N ILE A 135 -1.27 -2.67 -0.45
CA ILE A 135 0.00 -3.24 0.03
C ILE A 135 -0.22 -3.84 1.42
N MET A 136 0.04 -5.13 1.54
CA MET A 136 -0.11 -5.88 2.79
C MET A 136 1.20 -6.58 3.18
N LYS A 137 1.30 -7.00 4.43
CA LYS A 137 2.34 -7.91 4.94
C LYS A 137 1.66 -9.08 5.66
N ASP A 138 0.83 -9.80 4.91
CA ASP A 138 0.08 -10.96 5.37
C ASP A 138 0.73 -12.22 4.78
N PRO A 139 1.33 -13.10 5.62
CA PRO A 139 2.07 -14.26 5.14
C PRO A 139 1.21 -15.33 4.47
N THR A 140 -0.11 -15.22 4.57
CA THR A 140 -1.05 -16.15 3.91
C THR A 140 -1.42 -15.72 2.49
N ILE A 141 -1.09 -14.48 2.11
CA ILE A 141 -1.40 -13.91 0.80
C ILE A 141 -0.20 -14.07 -0.14
N PRO A 142 -0.36 -14.65 -1.34
CA PRO A 142 0.69 -14.67 -2.35
C PRO A 142 1.20 -13.27 -2.71
N PRO A 143 2.37 -13.14 -3.37
CA PRO A 143 2.95 -11.84 -3.70
C PRO A 143 2.01 -10.90 -4.43
N VAL A 144 1.11 -11.42 -5.28
CA VAL A 144 0.04 -10.62 -5.89
C VAL A 144 -1.24 -11.41 -6.06
N VAL A 145 -2.35 -10.75 -5.75
CA VAL A 145 -3.72 -11.26 -5.92
C VAL A 145 -4.52 -10.19 -6.65
N LYS A 146 -5.27 -10.59 -7.67
CA LYS A 146 -6.23 -9.74 -8.38
C LYS A 146 -7.62 -9.95 -7.80
N LEU A 147 -8.36 -8.87 -7.64
CA LEU A 147 -9.71 -8.85 -7.08
C LEU A 147 -10.67 -8.34 -8.15
N ASP A 148 -11.57 -9.19 -8.63
CA ASP A 148 -12.50 -8.87 -9.72
C ASP A 148 -13.86 -8.34 -9.22
N GLY A 149 -14.29 -8.72 -8.02
CA GLY A 149 -15.54 -8.22 -7.42
C GLY A 149 -15.38 -6.85 -6.75
N ALA A 150 -16.18 -5.85 -7.12
CA ALA A 150 -16.05 -4.48 -6.60
C ALA A 150 -16.26 -4.38 -5.07
N ALA A 151 -17.24 -5.11 -4.53
CA ALA A 151 -17.46 -5.19 -3.08
C ALA A 151 -16.26 -5.83 -2.38
N LEU A 152 -15.72 -6.93 -2.93
CA LEU A 152 -14.54 -7.59 -2.40
C LEU A 152 -13.31 -6.68 -2.50
N ALA A 153 -13.07 -6.06 -3.64
CA ALA A 153 -11.96 -5.13 -3.85
C ALA A 153 -11.94 -4.01 -2.81
N SER A 154 -13.11 -3.41 -2.54
CA SER A 154 -13.21 -2.33 -1.57
C SER A 154 -13.07 -2.82 -0.13
N VAL A 155 -13.74 -3.92 0.26
CA VAL A 155 -13.65 -4.43 1.65
C VAL A 155 -12.24 -4.95 1.98
N MET A 156 -11.48 -5.45 1.01
CA MET A 156 -10.08 -5.82 1.24
C MET A 156 -9.21 -4.60 1.57
N GLY A 157 -9.52 -3.43 0.99
CA GLY A 157 -8.93 -2.16 1.42
C GLY A 157 -9.37 -1.74 2.83
N ALA A 158 -10.65 -1.90 3.17
CA ALA A 158 -11.18 -1.64 4.52
C ALA A 158 -10.58 -2.57 5.58
N THR A 159 -10.18 -3.76 5.18
CA THR A 159 -9.53 -4.76 6.05
C THR A 159 -8.04 -4.94 5.74
N LEU A 160 -7.39 -3.89 5.26
CA LEU A 160 -5.96 -3.91 4.94
C LEU A 160 -5.16 -4.36 6.16
N ALA A 161 -4.52 -5.53 6.03
CA ALA A 161 -3.80 -6.20 7.09
C ALA A 161 -2.29 -6.06 6.92
N THR A 162 -1.59 -5.68 7.98
CA THR A 162 -0.13 -5.54 7.98
C THR A 162 0.45 -5.84 9.35
N LYS A 163 1.70 -6.26 9.40
CA LYS A 163 2.45 -6.33 10.65
C LYS A 163 2.81 -4.93 11.12
N THR A 164 2.87 -4.74 12.43
CA THR A 164 3.37 -3.49 13.01
C THR A 164 4.82 -3.27 12.57
N SER A 165 5.15 -2.08 12.08
CA SER A 165 6.51 -1.77 11.67
C SER A 165 7.30 -1.11 12.81
N THR A 166 8.62 -1.28 12.80
CA THR A 166 9.55 -0.57 13.72
C THR A 166 9.53 0.94 13.49
N ALA A 167 8.99 1.41 12.36
CA ALA A 167 8.80 2.83 12.08
C ALA A 167 7.64 3.46 12.88
N GLU A 168 6.85 2.66 13.57
CA GLU A 168 5.75 3.13 14.43
C GLU A 168 6.16 3.08 15.90
N ARG A 169 5.73 4.08 16.65
CA ARG A 169 5.89 4.09 18.11
C ARG A 169 4.79 3.21 18.71
N VAL A 170 5.15 2.02 19.13
CA VAL A 170 4.22 1.05 19.73
C VAL A 170 4.37 1.01 21.24
N ALA A 171 3.29 0.64 21.93
CA ALA A 171 3.31 0.46 23.38
C ALA A 171 4.24 -0.72 23.73
N ALA A 172 4.86 -0.64 24.91
CA ALA A 172 5.68 -1.74 25.41
C ALA A 172 4.85 -3.02 25.53
N GLY A 173 5.38 -4.14 25.06
CA GLY A 173 4.68 -5.43 25.06
C GLY A 173 3.78 -5.69 23.85
N THR A 174 3.72 -4.80 22.85
CA THR A 174 3.00 -5.04 21.60
C THR A 174 3.65 -6.18 20.82
N ASP A 175 2.85 -7.17 20.42
CA ASP A 175 3.31 -8.22 19.51
C ASP A 175 3.55 -7.64 18.10
N MET A 176 4.83 -7.51 17.72
CA MET A 176 5.23 -6.98 16.43
C MET A 176 4.88 -7.89 15.25
N ASN A 177 4.56 -9.16 15.50
CA ASN A 177 4.20 -10.14 14.48
C ASN A 177 2.67 -10.23 14.27
N ALA A 178 1.88 -9.71 15.20
CA ALA A 178 0.42 -9.69 15.06
C ALA A 178 0.00 -8.84 13.85
N LEU A 179 -0.91 -9.37 13.05
CA LEU A 179 -1.53 -8.61 11.97
C LEU A 179 -2.49 -7.56 12.56
N ARG A 180 -2.35 -6.35 12.07
CA ARG A 180 -3.18 -5.21 12.42
C ARG A 180 -3.94 -4.73 11.21
N ILE A 181 -5.25 -4.52 11.37
CA ILE A 181 -6.11 -3.96 10.32
C ILE A 181 -6.20 -2.45 10.49
N VAL A 182 -5.85 -1.73 9.42
CA VAL A 182 -5.99 -0.27 9.32
C VAL A 182 -6.74 0.05 8.03
N PRO A 183 -8.01 0.43 8.12
CA PRO A 183 -8.85 0.66 6.95
C PRO A 183 -8.21 1.65 5.97
N TYR A 184 -8.07 1.21 4.72
CA TYR A 184 -7.51 1.96 3.59
C TYR A 184 -6.13 2.57 3.85
N ALA A 185 -5.39 2.06 4.84
CA ALA A 185 -4.15 2.64 5.34
C ALA A 185 -4.28 4.13 5.72
N ASN A 186 -5.47 4.56 6.15
CA ASN A 186 -5.77 5.94 6.51
C ASN A 186 -6.07 6.09 8.01
N PRO A 187 -5.06 6.28 8.87
CA PRO A 187 -5.25 6.50 10.29
C PRO A 187 -5.84 7.88 10.63
N PHE A 188 -5.87 8.80 9.67
CA PHE A 188 -6.31 10.20 9.86
C PHE A 188 -7.77 10.42 9.46
N ARG A 189 -8.52 9.38 9.15
CA ARG A 189 -9.90 9.46 8.73
C ARG A 189 -10.79 10.03 9.85
N THR A 190 -11.57 11.07 9.53
CA THR A 190 -12.50 11.77 10.42
C THR A 190 -13.97 11.65 10.00
N TYR A 191 -14.26 10.86 8.98
CA TYR A 191 -15.58 10.61 8.39
C TYR A 191 -15.93 9.11 8.46
N PRO A 192 -17.21 8.72 8.26
CA PRO A 192 -17.63 7.32 8.28
C PRO A 192 -16.86 6.45 7.28
N LEU A 193 -16.51 5.22 7.68
CA LEU A 193 -15.74 4.30 6.86
C LEU A 193 -16.46 3.93 5.55
N VAL A 194 -17.78 3.91 5.58
CA VAL A 194 -18.60 3.63 4.40
C VAL A 194 -18.34 4.59 3.24
N ASN A 195 -17.93 5.84 3.51
CA ASN A 195 -17.62 6.81 2.46
C ASN A 195 -16.42 6.37 1.61
N ASP A 196 -15.39 5.80 2.21
CA ASP A 196 -14.26 5.25 1.46
C ASP A 196 -14.66 3.94 0.76
N TYR A 197 -15.45 3.09 1.44
CA TYR A 197 -15.93 1.85 0.86
C TYR A 197 -16.70 2.11 -0.45
N GLU A 198 -17.67 2.98 -0.44
CA GLU A 198 -18.49 3.30 -1.62
C GLU A 198 -17.66 3.93 -2.75
N LYS A 199 -16.72 4.81 -2.42
CA LYS A 199 -15.85 5.46 -3.41
C LYS A 199 -14.90 4.46 -4.09
N PHE A 200 -14.25 3.59 -3.33
CA PHE A 200 -13.39 2.56 -3.91
C PHE A 200 -14.18 1.52 -4.69
N LYS A 201 -15.36 1.12 -4.19
CA LYS A 201 -16.28 0.25 -4.94
C LYS A 201 -16.67 0.88 -6.27
N LYS A 202 -17.06 2.16 -6.29
CA LYS A 202 -17.41 2.91 -7.51
C LYS A 202 -16.27 2.94 -8.54
N LEU A 203 -15.02 3.13 -8.10
CA LEU A 203 -13.86 3.12 -9.00
C LEU A 203 -13.71 1.76 -9.70
N VAL A 204 -13.94 0.66 -9.01
CA VAL A 204 -13.84 -0.69 -9.59
C VAL A 204 -15.05 -0.98 -10.47
N GLU A 205 -16.28 -0.75 -9.98
CA GLU A 205 -17.53 -1.15 -10.62
C GLU A 205 -17.88 -0.29 -11.84
N GLU A 206 -17.77 1.04 -11.71
CA GLU A 206 -18.22 1.98 -12.74
C GLU A 206 -17.07 2.47 -13.64
N LYS A 207 -15.86 2.51 -13.14
CA LYS A 207 -14.70 3.07 -13.85
C LYS A 207 -13.72 2.00 -14.34
N ASN A 208 -13.99 0.73 -14.08
CA ASN A 208 -13.16 -0.41 -14.48
C ASN A 208 -11.71 -0.29 -13.97
N VAL A 209 -11.50 0.34 -12.81
CA VAL A 209 -10.19 0.40 -12.17
C VAL A 209 -9.86 -0.99 -11.64
N ALA A 210 -8.77 -1.59 -12.11
CA ALA A 210 -8.32 -2.90 -11.64
C ALA A 210 -7.88 -2.82 -10.18
N CYS A 211 -8.11 -3.88 -9.41
CA CYS A 211 -7.74 -3.93 -8.01
C CYS A 211 -6.86 -5.14 -7.69
N TYR A 212 -5.78 -4.89 -6.97
CA TYR A 212 -4.80 -5.91 -6.59
C TYR A 212 -4.44 -5.81 -5.12
N ILE A 213 -4.11 -6.95 -4.50
CA ILE A 213 -3.33 -7.01 -3.27
C ILE A 213 -1.89 -7.29 -3.64
N VAL A 214 -0.95 -6.58 -3.03
CA VAL A 214 0.48 -6.84 -3.17
C VAL A 214 1.07 -7.13 -1.79
N ASN A 215 1.58 -8.34 -1.60
CA ASN A 215 2.27 -8.72 -0.38
C ASN A 215 3.75 -8.33 -0.49
N THR A 216 4.20 -7.43 0.38
CA THR A 216 5.59 -6.96 0.46
C THR A 216 6.35 -7.54 1.66
N GLY A 217 5.76 -8.50 2.35
CA GLY A 217 6.31 -9.18 3.50
C GLY A 217 7.02 -10.48 3.16
N ASP A 218 6.44 -11.55 3.63
CA ASP A 218 6.78 -12.92 3.31
C ASP A 218 5.52 -13.69 2.90
N PHE A 219 5.69 -14.77 2.16
CA PHE A 219 4.65 -15.73 1.86
C PHE A 219 5.08 -17.08 2.42
N MET A 220 4.38 -17.57 3.45
CA MET A 220 4.66 -18.84 4.13
C MET A 220 6.17 -19.02 4.45
N GLY A 221 6.80 -17.97 4.97
CA GLY A 221 8.23 -17.94 5.32
C GLY A 221 9.18 -17.58 4.17
N THR A 222 8.71 -17.55 2.93
CA THR A 222 9.51 -17.12 1.78
C THR A 222 9.42 -15.61 1.63
N LYS A 223 10.56 -14.92 1.72
CA LYS A 223 10.63 -13.45 1.64
C LYS A 223 10.29 -12.92 0.25
N VAL A 224 9.31 -12.04 0.16
CA VAL A 224 9.04 -11.24 -1.05
C VAL A 224 10.03 -10.08 -1.09
N LYS A 225 10.91 -10.06 -2.08
CA LYS A 225 11.94 -9.03 -2.23
C LYS A 225 11.38 -7.81 -2.98
N PRO A 226 11.93 -6.60 -2.77
CA PRO A 226 11.52 -5.42 -3.54
C PRO A 226 11.59 -5.62 -5.05
N ALA A 227 12.59 -6.38 -5.55
CA ALA A 227 12.71 -6.70 -6.97
C ALA A 227 11.54 -7.55 -7.48
N ASP A 228 11.01 -8.48 -6.67
CA ASP A 228 9.84 -9.29 -7.03
C ASP A 228 8.61 -8.39 -7.18
N THR A 229 8.37 -7.51 -6.23
CA THR A 229 7.24 -6.57 -6.27
C THR A 229 7.34 -5.62 -7.48
N LEU A 230 8.53 -5.12 -7.80
CA LEU A 230 8.74 -4.26 -8.97
C LEU A 230 8.51 -5.02 -10.27
N GLY A 231 8.99 -6.26 -10.40
CA GLY A 231 8.74 -7.13 -11.55
C GLY A 231 7.25 -7.43 -11.75
N ILE A 232 6.52 -7.69 -10.65
CA ILE A 232 5.06 -7.85 -10.65
C ILE A 232 4.37 -6.59 -11.21
N LEU A 233 4.73 -5.40 -10.69
CA LEU A 233 4.16 -4.15 -11.18
C LEU A 233 4.44 -3.94 -12.67
N GLU A 234 5.67 -4.17 -13.12
CA GLU A 234 6.06 -4.04 -14.54
C GLU A 234 5.23 -4.96 -15.41
N THR A 235 5.06 -6.23 -15.00
CA THR A 235 4.28 -7.22 -15.74
C THR A 235 2.80 -6.80 -15.87
N ILE A 236 2.21 -6.23 -14.81
CA ILE A 236 0.84 -5.71 -14.81
C ILE A 236 0.73 -4.47 -15.72
N VAL A 237 1.63 -3.49 -15.53
CA VAL A 237 1.64 -2.23 -16.28
C VAL A 237 1.78 -2.47 -17.79
N GLU A 238 2.53 -3.49 -18.20
CA GLU A 238 2.72 -3.88 -19.60
C GLU A 238 1.60 -4.77 -20.16
N GLY A 239 0.58 -5.08 -19.37
CA GLY A 239 -0.51 -5.96 -19.78
C GLY A 239 -0.07 -7.41 -20.04
N LYS A 240 1.09 -7.83 -19.51
CA LYS A 240 1.66 -9.17 -19.68
C LYS A 240 1.31 -10.12 -18.53
N ALA A 241 0.70 -9.61 -17.46
CA ALA A 241 0.34 -10.41 -16.31
C ALA A 241 -0.67 -11.50 -16.67
N LYS A 242 -0.38 -12.72 -16.25
CA LYS A 242 -1.27 -13.86 -16.40
C LYS A 242 -1.78 -14.26 -15.03
N PHE A 243 -3.07 -14.23 -14.88
CA PHE A 243 -3.75 -14.62 -13.65
C PHE A 243 -4.47 -15.95 -13.85
N GLU A 244 -4.54 -16.74 -12.79
CA GLU A 244 -5.34 -17.96 -12.73
C GLU A 244 -6.26 -17.90 -11.52
N LYS A 245 -7.40 -18.59 -11.61
CA LYS A 245 -8.36 -18.69 -10.49
C LYS A 245 -7.69 -19.27 -9.26
N TRP A 246 -7.89 -18.65 -8.11
CA TRP A 246 -7.34 -19.14 -6.85
C TRP A 246 -8.31 -20.12 -6.18
N GLY A 247 -8.14 -21.41 -6.45
CA GLY A 247 -8.98 -22.45 -5.88
C GLY A 247 -10.47 -22.26 -6.19
N ASN A 248 -11.30 -22.24 -5.16
CA ASN A 248 -12.74 -22.08 -5.28
C ASN A 248 -13.23 -20.64 -5.06
N PHE A 249 -12.33 -19.67 -4.94
CA PHE A 249 -12.74 -18.27 -4.82
C PHE A 249 -13.30 -17.75 -6.15
N ASP A 250 -14.46 -17.10 -6.14
CA ASP A 250 -15.12 -16.64 -7.36
C ASP A 250 -14.48 -15.40 -7.96
N ASP A 251 -14.15 -14.41 -7.11
CA ASP A 251 -13.70 -13.08 -7.53
C ASP A 251 -12.21 -12.85 -7.23
N VAL A 252 -11.41 -13.93 -7.17
CA VAL A 252 -10.00 -13.85 -6.79
C VAL A 252 -9.15 -14.67 -7.74
N GLU A 253 -8.15 -14.01 -8.32
CA GLU A 253 -7.14 -14.62 -9.16
C GLU A 253 -5.75 -14.36 -8.58
N ILE A 254 -4.81 -15.25 -8.85
CA ILE A 254 -3.40 -15.13 -8.43
C ILE A 254 -2.47 -15.10 -9.62
N MET A 255 -1.38 -14.37 -9.46
CA MET A 255 -0.21 -14.48 -10.31
C MET A 255 0.96 -14.92 -9.43
N TYR A 256 1.53 -16.06 -9.74
CA TYR A 256 2.69 -16.60 -9.04
C TYR A 256 3.91 -16.71 -9.96
N ASP A 257 3.70 -16.45 -11.25
CA ASP A 257 4.76 -16.45 -12.27
C ASP A 257 5.00 -15.03 -12.83
N TRP A 258 6.18 -14.50 -12.53
CA TRP A 258 6.75 -13.31 -13.16
C TRP A 258 8.25 -13.56 -13.36
N ASP A 259 8.75 -13.42 -14.55
CA ASP A 259 10.16 -13.64 -14.92
C ASP A 259 10.71 -15.04 -14.59
N GLY A 260 9.85 -16.08 -14.60
CA GLY A 260 10.24 -17.47 -14.32
C GLY A 260 10.61 -17.77 -12.88
N LYS A 261 10.21 -16.93 -11.91
CA LYS A 261 10.55 -17.07 -10.47
C LYS A 261 9.43 -17.65 -9.60
N THR A 262 8.76 -18.66 -10.01
CA THR A 262 7.39 -18.93 -9.61
C THR A 262 7.12 -20.01 -8.59
N ALA A 263 7.96 -21.02 -8.47
CA ALA A 263 7.65 -22.20 -7.64
C ALA A 263 7.50 -21.87 -6.15
N ASP A 264 8.29 -20.90 -5.64
CA ASP A 264 8.36 -20.59 -4.22
C ASP A 264 7.14 -19.82 -3.68
N PHE A 265 6.29 -19.30 -4.58
CA PHE A 265 5.16 -18.42 -4.22
C PHE A 265 3.80 -18.97 -4.64
N LYS A 266 3.75 -20.20 -5.13
CA LYS A 266 2.49 -20.83 -5.51
C LYS A 266 1.75 -21.33 -4.27
N PRO A 267 0.52 -20.84 -3.99
CA PRO A 267 -0.25 -21.33 -2.86
C PRO A 267 -0.77 -22.74 -3.13
N ASP A 268 -0.64 -23.63 -2.15
CA ASP A 268 -1.21 -24.98 -2.19
C ASP A 268 -2.38 -25.10 -1.19
N LEU A 269 -3.60 -25.01 -1.69
CA LEU A 269 -4.82 -25.15 -0.88
C LEU A 269 -5.08 -26.59 -0.40
N ASN A 270 -4.28 -27.59 -0.85
CA ASN A 270 -4.34 -28.94 -0.33
C ASN A 270 -3.44 -29.12 0.91
N ASP A 271 -2.51 -28.19 1.14
CA ASP A 271 -1.75 -28.15 2.39
C ASP A 271 -2.68 -27.72 3.53
N PRO A 272 -2.94 -28.58 4.52
CA PRO A 272 -3.88 -28.29 5.60
C PRO A 272 -3.39 -27.16 6.52
N GLU A 273 -2.09 -26.99 6.70
CA GLU A 273 -1.51 -25.93 7.53
C GLU A 273 -1.70 -24.57 6.85
N TYR A 274 -1.35 -24.46 5.57
CA TYR A 274 -1.59 -23.26 4.80
C TYR A 274 -3.07 -22.90 4.73
N LYS A 275 -3.93 -23.87 4.42
CA LYS A 275 -5.39 -23.68 4.34
C LYS A 275 -5.97 -23.16 5.66
N ALA A 276 -5.54 -23.73 6.79
CA ALA A 276 -5.97 -23.29 8.12
C ALA A 276 -5.49 -21.87 8.43
N ALA A 277 -4.23 -21.53 8.09
CA ALA A 277 -3.69 -20.19 8.28
C ALA A 277 -4.43 -19.15 7.42
N LEU A 278 -4.69 -19.45 6.15
CA LEU A 278 -5.46 -18.59 5.25
C LEU A 278 -6.89 -18.40 5.74
N LYS A 279 -7.56 -19.48 6.17
CA LYS A 279 -8.92 -19.40 6.72
C LYS A 279 -8.98 -18.50 7.95
N ASN A 280 -8.03 -18.64 8.86
CA ASN A 280 -7.93 -17.76 10.03
C ASN A 280 -7.72 -16.30 9.63
N ALA A 281 -6.85 -16.01 8.65
CA ALA A 281 -6.62 -14.66 8.17
C ALA A 281 -7.88 -14.05 7.53
N MET A 282 -8.67 -14.83 6.79
CA MET A 282 -9.95 -14.39 6.22
C MET A 282 -11.01 -14.21 7.31
N GLN A 283 -11.08 -15.10 8.31
CA GLN A 283 -11.98 -14.95 9.45
C GLN A 283 -11.69 -13.67 10.25
N ASN A 284 -10.43 -13.32 10.45
CA ASN A 284 -10.04 -12.07 11.11
C ASN A 284 -10.57 -10.83 10.36
N ARG A 285 -10.69 -10.88 9.02
CA ARG A 285 -11.31 -9.80 8.22
C ARG A 285 -12.82 -9.76 8.42
N VAL A 286 -13.49 -10.90 8.47
CA VAL A 286 -14.93 -10.99 8.80
C VAL A 286 -15.18 -10.37 10.18
N ASP A 287 -14.38 -10.74 11.17
CA ASP A 287 -14.50 -10.23 12.54
C ASP A 287 -14.22 -8.74 12.62
N ALA A 288 -13.27 -8.23 11.84
CA ALA A 288 -13.01 -6.80 11.73
C ALA A 288 -14.20 -6.03 11.16
N VAL A 289 -14.82 -6.54 10.08
CA VAL A 289 -16.02 -5.91 9.49
C VAL A 289 -17.18 -5.89 10.48
N LYS A 290 -17.42 -6.98 11.22
CA LYS A 290 -18.40 -7.00 12.31
C LYS A 290 -18.05 -6.00 13.40
N GLY A 291 -16.77 -5.93 13.80
CA GLY A 291 -16.29 -5.00 14.81
C GLY A 291 -16.43 -3.52 14.42
N PHE A 292 -16.41 -3.19 13.12
CA PHE A 292 -16.69 -1.81 12.66
C PHE A 292 -18.14 -1.41 12.95
N ALA A 293 -19.09 -2.34 12.90
CA ALA A 293 -20.49 -2.07 13.22
C ALA A 293 -20.74 -1.91 14.72
N GLU A 294 -19.91 -2.50 15.57
CA GLU A 294 -20.07 -2.46 17.03
C GLU A 294 -19.38 -1.23 17.67
N LYS A 295 -18.35 -0.69 17.01
CA LYS A 295 -17.59 0.45 17.53
C LYS A 295 -18.28 1.78 17.23
N LYS A 296 -18.13 2.76 18.12
CA LYS A 296 -18.62 4.14 17.95
C LYS A 296 -20.09 4.20 17.51
N GLU A 297 -20.95 3.39 18.14
CA GLU A 297 -22.40 3.35 17.84
C GLU A 297 -22.71 3.08 16.34
N GLY A 298 -21.88 2.28 15.68
CA GLY A 298 -22.05 1.94 14.27
C GLY A 298 -21.56 2.99 13.27
N TYR A 299 -20.83 4.00 13.74
CA TYR A 299 -20.29 5.07 12.86
C TYR A 299 -19.44 4.53 11.70
N ASP A 300 -18.73 3.43 11.90
CA ASP A 300 -17.87 2.79 10.92
C ASP A 300 -18.50 1.54 10.27
N LYS A 301 -19.81 1.32 10.46
CA LYS A 301 -20.51 0.18 9.85
C LYS A 301 -20.40 0.21 8.33
N LEU A 302 -20.03 -0.93 7.73
CA LEU A 302 -20.05 -1.15 6.29
C LEU A 302 -21.39 -1.76 5.85
N PRO A 303 -21.75 -1.66 4.55
CA PRO A 303 -22.91 -2.35 3.99
C PRO A 303 -22.82 -3.87 4.16
N ASP A 304 -23.96 -4.56 4.21
CA ASP A 304 -24.03 -6.01 4.42
C ASP A 304 -23.32 -6.79 3.30
N GLU A 305 -23.27 -6.24 2.08
CA GLU A 305 -22.53 -6.82 0.96
C GLU A 305 -21.03 -6.92 1.23
N ALA A 306 -20.45 -5.97 1.99
CA ALA A 306 -19.04 -5.99 2.36
C ALA A 306 -18.73 -7.20 3.26
N LEU A 307 -19.58 -7.45 4.26
CA LEU A 307 -19.48 -8.63 5.11
C LEU A 307 -19.66 -9.92 4.30
N ALA A 308 -20.68 -9.96 3.43
CA ALA A 308 -20.95 -11.10 2.59
C ALA A 308 -19.78 -11.43 1.65
N ALA A 309 -19.11 -10.43 1.08
CA ALA A 309 -17.98 -10.62 0.19
C ALA A 309 -16.80 -11.30 0.89
N VAL A 310 -16.46 -10.88 2.11
CA VAL A 310 -15.36 -11.50 2.87
C VAL A 310 -15.78 -12.88 3.43
N GLN A 311 -17.04 -13.04 3.85
CA GLN A 311 -17.57 -14.32 4.34
C GLN A 311 -17.47 -15.42 3.27
N LYS A 312 -17.75 -15.10 2.00
CA LYS A 312 -17.59 -16.05 0.89
C LYS A 312 -16.18 -16.63 0.80
N LEU A 313 -15.13 -15.84 1.13
CA LEU A 313 -13.76 -16.35 1.14
C LEU A 313 -13.53 -17.40 2.25
N VAL A 314 -14.14 -17.20 3.42
CA VAL A 314 -14.08 -18.18 4.52
C VAL A 314 -14.84 -19.45 4.16
N ASP A 315 -16.00 -19.30 3.53
CA ASP A 315 -16.90 -20.43 3.19
C ASP A 315 -16.31 -21.29 2.05
N ALA A 316 -15.47 -20.70 1.17
CA ALA A 316 -14.78 -21.41 0.09
C ALA A 316 -13.55 -22.21 0.55
N LEU A 317 -13.08 -22.01 1.79
CA LEU A 317 -11.99 -22.72 2.45
C LEU A 317 -12.51 -23.81 3.40
#